data_90a9240ae402b9e8add976cb448ef83d
#
_entry.id   90a9240ae402b9e8add976cb448ef83d
#
_cell.length_a   1.000
_cell.length_b   1.000
_cell.length_c   1.000
_cell.angle_alpha   90.00
_cell.angle_beta   90.00
_cell.angle_gamma   90.00
#
_symmetry.space_group_name_H-M   'P 1'
#
loop_
_entity.id
_entity.type
_entity.pdbx_description
1 polymer ?
#
loop_
_entity_poly.entity_id
_entity_poly.type
_entity_poly.pdbx_seq_one_letter_code
_entity_poly.pdbx_strand_id
1 'polypeptide(L)'
;MNESSDAVHLNNHHRDTLVSIFQHPTSHNIDWKAVLSLLGAIGTVQETAEGKYHVTLDGTEHVMTRPRHKDIDVQTVVDLRRMLTESGYAELAQEVTDEGKEV
;
A
#
# COMPACT_ATOMS: atom_id res chain seq x y z
N MET A 1 -23.75 4.90 9.00
CA MET A 1 -23.11 4.73 9.00
C MET A 1 -22.41 4.80 8.19
N ASN A 2 -21.99 5.27 7.87
CA ASN A 2 -21.36 5.37 7.17
C ASN A 2 -20.53 4.63 6.94
N GLU A 3 -20.70 4.09 6.87
CA GLU A 3 -20.13 3.11 6.70
C GLU A 3 -19.17 3.04 5.73
N SER A 4 -19.22 3.59 4.69
CA SER A 4 -18.24 3.55 3.67
C SER A 4 -16.95 4.06 4.21
N SER A 5 -16.97 4.99 5.04
CA SER A 5 -15.73 5.47 5.58
C SER A 5 -15.09 4.44 6.45
N ASP A 6 -15.88 3.50 6.90
CA ASP A 6 -15.33 2.45 7.70
C ASP A 6 -14.62 1.43 6.88
N ALA A 7 -14.84 1.42 5.59
CA ALA A 7 -14.25 0.42 4.74
C ALA A 7 -12.73 0.55 4.71
N VAL A 8 -12.19 1.72 4.93
CA VAL A 8 -10.76 1.91 4.92
C VAL A 8 -10.33 2.48 6.25
N HIS A 9 -9.87 1.58 7.09
CA HIS A 9 -9.49 1.96 8.43
C HIS A 9 -8.00 1.77 8.57
N LEU A 10 -7.25 2.81 8.39
CA LEU A 10 -5.80 2.74 8.43
C LEU A 10 -5.28 3.20 9.78
N ASN A 11 -4.45 2.38 10.39
CA ASN A 11 -3.76 2.81 11.60
C ASN A 11 -2.53 3.62 11.19
N ASN A 12 -1.75 4.08 12.16
CA ASN A 12 -0.61 4.93 11.87
C ASN A 12 0.45 4.22 11.04
N HIS A 13 0.65 2.94 11.26
CA HIS A 13 1.61 2.18 10.47
C HIS A 13 1.19 2.12 9.01
N HIS A 14 -0.10 1.90 8.77
CA HIS A 14 -0.61 1.83 7.40
C HIS A 14 -0.46 3.17 6.70
N ARG A 15 -0.74 4.24 7.41
CA ARG A 15 -0.60 5.58 6.83
C ARG A 15 0.84 5.88 6.49
N ASP A 16 1.76 5.53 7.39
CA ASP A 16 3.17 5.75 7.14
C ASP A 16 3.64 4.97 5.92
N THR A 17 3.19 3.73 5.79
CA THR A 17 3.57 2.91 4.65
C THR A 17 3.03 3.51 3.35
N LEU A 18 1.78 3.95 3.38
CA LEU A 18 1.17 4.55 2.20
C LEU A 18 1.93 5.81 1.77
N VAL A 19 2.24 6.67 2.72
CA VAL A 19 2.99 7.89 2.42
C VAL A 19 4.37 7.54 1.88
N SER A 20 5.03 6.54 2.47
CA SER A 20 6.36 6.15 2.02
C SER A 20 6.35 5.65 0.59
N ILE A 21 5.28 4.94 0.20
CA ILE A 21 5.19 4.43 -1.16
C ILE A 21 5.13 5.57 -2.18
N PHE A 22 4.45 6.66 -1.81
CA PHE A 22 4.29 7.79 -2.73
C PHE A 22 5.33 8.88 -2.52
N GLN A 23 6.26 8.66 -1.61
CA GLN A 23 7.25 9.67 -1.27
C GLN A 23 8.24 9.91 -2.41
N HIS A 24 8.66 11.14 -2.57
CA HIS A 24 9.70 11.53 -3.52
C HIS A 24 10.79 12.26 -2.77
N PRO A 25 12.05 11.88 -2.95
CA PRO A 25 12.51 10.74 -3.76
C PRO A 25 12.07 9.41 -3.16
N THR A 26 12.13 8.38 -3.97
CA THR A 26 11.64 7.07 -3.59
C THR A 26 12.37 6.55 -2.37
N SER A 27 11.61 6.06 -1.40
CA SER A 27 12.17 5.48 -0.20
C SER A 27 12.78 4.12 -0.49
N HIS A 28 13.87 3.80 0.20
CA HIS A 28 14.53 2.51 0.05
C HIS A 28 14.36 1.63 1.28
N ASN A 29 13.54 2.06 2.23
CA ASN A 29 13.35 1.31 3.47
C ASN A 29 11.93 0.86 3.69
N ILE A 30 11.20 0.53 2.66
CA ILE A 30 9.82 0.09 2.82
C ILE A 30 9.82 -1.42 3.01
N ASP A 31 9.38 -1.84 4.18
CA ASP A 31 9.38 -3.25 4.57
C ASP A 31 8.26 -3.99 3.87
N TRP A 32 8.57 -5.16 3.31
CA TRP A 32 7.57 -5.98 2.64
C TRP A 32 6.41 -6.35 3.56
N LYS A 33 6.70 -6.65 4.82
CA LYS A 33 5.63 -6.99 5.76
C LYS A 33 4.69 -5.81 5.98
N ALA A 34 5.25 -4.60 6.01
CA ALA A 34 4.41 -3.41 6.16
C ALA A 34 3.52 -3.22 4.95
N VAL A 35 4.05 -3.52 3.76
CA VAL A 35 3.27 -3.45 2.54
C VAL A 35 2.12 -4.44 2.59
N LEU A 36 2.38 -5.68 2.98
CA LEU A 36 1.32 -6.68 3.07
C LEU A 36 0.25 -6.27 4.07
N SER A 37 0.68 -5.69 5.19
CA SER A 37 -0.28 -5.23 6.19
C SER A 37 -1.17 -4.13 5.63
N LEU A 38 -0.58 -3.17 4.92
CA LEU A 38 -1.36 -2.11 4.31
C LEU A 38 -2.34 -2.68 3.28
N LEU A 39 -1.85 -3.54 2.40
CA LEU A 39 -2.71 -4.10 1.36
C LEU A 39 -3.85 -4.93 1.95
N GLY A 40 -3.58 -5.62 3.06
CA GLY A 40 -4.63 -6.37 3.74
C GLY A 40 -5.65 -5.47 4.41
N ALA A 41 -5.27 -4.26 4.76
CA ALA A 41 -6.21 -3.32 5.38
C ALA A 41 -7.14 -2.67 4.36
N ILE A 42 -6.68 -2.52 3.11
CA ILE A 42 -7.47 -1.84 2.10
C ILE A 42 -8.04 -2.80 1.05
N GLY A 43 -7.64 -4.06 1.10
CA GLY A 43 -8.14 -5.05 0.14
C GLY A 43 -7.94 -6.44 0.68
N THR A 44 -7.70 -7.39 -0.21
CA THR A 44 -7.50 -8.78 0.15
C THR A 44 -6.14 -9.24 -0.31
N VAL A 45 -5.42 -9.97 0.55
CA VAL A 45 -4.12 -10.49 0.21
C VAL A 45 -4.14 -11.99 0.48
N GLN A 46 -3.70 -12.78 -0.49
CA GLN A 46 -3.68 -14.23 -0.36
C GLN A 46 -2.42 -14.80 -0.97
N GLU A 47 -1.67 -15.56 -0.20
CA GLU A 47 -0.50 -16.25 -0.72
C GLU A 47 -0.96 -17.56 -1.32
N THR A 48 -0.79 -17.73 -2.63
CA THR A 48 -1.31 -18.91 -3.34
C THR A 48 -0.24 -19.94 -3.60
N ALA A 49 1.01 -19.51 -3.66
CA ALA A 49 2.14 -20.41 -3.81
C ALA A 49 3.30 -19.75 -3.11
N GLU A 50 4.35 -20.51 -2.88
CA GLU A 50 5.46 -19.95 -2.13
C GLU A 50 5.94 -18.66 -2.76
N GLY A 51 5.87 -17.57 -2.03
CA GLY A 51 6.34 -16.29 -2.49
C GLY A 51 5.44 -15.57 -3.48
N LYS A 52 4.29 -16.16 -3.81
CA LYS A 52 3.38 -15.55 -4.78
C LYS A 52 2.12 -15.08 -4.07
N TYR A 53 1.77 -13.82 -4.27
CA TYR A 53 0.66 -13.20 -3.56
C TYR A 53 -0.35 -12.63 -4.55
N HIS A 54 -1.62 -12.93 -4.32
CA HIS A 54 -2.72 -12.33 -5.07
C HIS A 54 -3.32 -11.24 -4.21
N VAL A 55 -3.34 -10.04 -4.74
CA VAL A 55 -3.82 -8.86 -4.02
C VAL A 55 -5.00 -8.30 -4.80
N THR A 56 -6.14 -8.16 -4.13
CA THR A 56 -7.31 -7.59 -4.78
C THR A 56 -7.60 -6.23 -4.17
N LEU A 57 -7.58 -5.20 -5.00
CA LEU A 57 -7.87 -3.84 -4.58
C LEU A 57 -9.00 -3.32 -5.45
N ASP A 58 -10.08 -2.90 -4.82
CA ASP A 58 -11.20 -2.30 -5.53
C ASP A 58 -11.67 -3.21 -6.68
N GLY A 59 -11.71 -4.50 -6.41
CA GLY A 59 -12.20 -5.47 -7.39
C GLY A 59 -11.20 -5.90 -8.45
N THR A 60 -9.99 -5.36 -8.44
CA THR A 60 -8.98 -5.71 -9.42
C THR A 60 -7.89 -6.54 -8.77
N GLU A 61 -7.57 -7.66 -9.40
CA GLU A 61 -6.57 -8.55 -8.87
C GLU A 61 -5.19 -8.25 -9.44
N HIS A 62 -4.20 -8.23 -8.56
CA HIS A 62 -2.80 -8.04 -8.94
C HIS A 62 -2.00 -9.19 -8.37
N VAL A 63 -0.92 -9.57 -9.04
CA VAL A 63 -0.05 -10.63 -8.57
C VAL A 63 1.30 -10.01 -8.22
N MET A 64 1.78 -10.31 -7.02
CA MET A 64 3.08 -9.80 -6.57
C MET A 64 3.94 -10.95 -6.10
N THR A 65 5.24 -10.77 -6.19
CA THR A 65 6.19 -11.77 -5.75
C THR A 65 6.95 -11.22 -4.56
N ARG A 66 7.12 -12.06 -3.54
CA ARG A 66 7.86 -11.66 -2.35
C ARG A 66 9.29 -11.27 -2.74
N PRO A 67 9.79 -10.12 -2.27
CA PRO A 67 11.14 -9.72 -2.59
C PRO A 67 12.16 -10.62 -1.89
N ARG A 68 13.39 -10.59 -2.37
CA ARG A 68 14.46 -11.37 -1.77
C ARG A 68 14.91 -10.82 -0.45
N HIS A 69 14.71 -9.53 -0.25
CA HIS A 69 15.18 -8.85 0.94
C HIS A 69 14.00 -8.36 1.75
N LYS A 70 14.29 -7.91 2.96
CA LYS A 70 13.26 -7.38 3.83
C LYS A 70 12.56 -6.18 3.21
N ASP A 71 13.31 -5.31 2.57
CA ASP A 71 12.75 -4.10 1.98
C ASP A 71 12.46 -4.32 0.50
N ILE A 72 11.41 -3.68 0.02
CA ILE A 72 11.05 -3.79 -1.39
C ILE A 72 11.97 -2.95 -2.24
N ASP A 73 12.11 -3.31 -3.52
CA ASP A 73 12.98 -2.55 -4.41
C ASP A 73 12.16 -1.46 -5.11
N VAL A 74 12.88 -0.64 -5.88
CA VAL A 74 12.26 0.51 -6.53
C VAL A 74 11.18 0.08 -7.51
N GLN A 75 11.40 -1.02 -8.22
CA GLN A 75 10.39 -1.49 -9.17
C GLN A 75 9.10 -1.86 -8.46
N THR A 76 9.20 -2.47 -7.30
CA THR A 76 8.03 -2.82 -6.52
C THR A 76 7.31 -1.56 -6.05
N VAL A 77 8.06 -0.53 -5.66
CA VAL A 77 7.45 0.74 -5.26
C VAL A 77 6.67 1.33 -6.43
N VAL A 78 7.24 1.29 -7.63
CA VAL A 78 6.57 1.83 -8.82
C VAL A 78 5.28 1.04 -9.09
N ASP A 79 5.35 -0.28 -8.97
CA ASP A 79 4.18 -1.11 -9.20
C ASP A 79 3.09 -0.80 -8.18
N LEU A 80 3.48 -0.61 -6.91
CA LEU A 80 2.52 -0.31 -5.86
C LEU A 80 1.86 1.05 -6.09
N ARG A 81 2.65 2.05 -6.52
CA ARG A 81 2.08 3.35 -6.83
C ARG A 81 1.00 3.24 -7.88
N ARG A 82 1.27 2.44 -8.92
CA ARG A 82 0.29 2.27 -9.98
C ARG A 82 -0.96 1.57 -9.47
N MET A 83 -0.77 0.47 -8.72
CA MET A 83 -1.91 -0.27 -8.17
C MET A 83 -2.76 0.60 -7.28
N LEU A 84 -2.12 1.36 -6.41
CA LEU A 84 -2.85 2.19 -5.46
C LEU A 84 -3.52 3.37 -6.14
N THR A 85 -2.87 3.93 -7.16
CA THR A 85 -3.46 5.03 -7.91
C THR A 85 -4.70 4.55 -8.65
N GLU A 86 -4.60 3.40 -9.29
CA GLU A 86 -5.73 2.84 -10.03
C GLU A 86 -6.89 2.49 -9.12
N SER A 87 -6.60 2.18 -7.87
CA SER A 87 -7.62 1.81 -6.91
C SER A 87 -8.14 3.00 -6.10
N GLY A 88 -7.70 4.20 -6.41
CA GLY A 88 -8.20 5.40 -5.76
C GLY A 88 -7.48 5.81 -4.50
N TYR A 89 -6.35 5.21 -4.18
CA TYR A 89 -5.66 5.51 -2.93
C TYR A 89 -4.58 6.58 -3.03
N ALA A 90 -4.32 7.09 -4.23
CA ALA A 90 -3.33 8.15 -4.37
C ALA A 90 -3.78 9.41 -3.63
N GLU A 91 -5.06 9.72 -3.71
CA GLU A 91 -5.59 10.89 -3.03
C GLU A 91 -5.50 10.75 -1.53
N LEU A 92 -5.74 9.55 -1.03
CA LEU A 92 -5.65 9.32 0.40
C LEU A 92 -4.21 9.54 0.88
N ALA A 93 -3.24 9.12 0.11
CA ALA A 93 -1.85 9.33 0.47
C ALA A 93 -1.56 10.82 0.56
N GLN A 94 -2.10 11.60 -0.37
CA GLN A 94 -1.88 13.03 -0.37
C GLN A 94 -2.56 13.68 0.81
N GLU A 95 -3.77 13.25 1.14
CA GLU A 95 -4.48 13.80 2.29
C GLU A 95 -3.71 13.59 3.58
N VAL A 96 -3.18 12.39 3.76
CA VAL A 96 -2.42 12.07 4.96
C VAL A 96 -1.18 12.95 5.04
N THR A 97 -0.51 13.14 3.90
CA THR A 97 0.69 13.97 3.86
C THR A 97 0.36 15.42 4.17
N ASP A 98 -0.73 15.91 3.59
CA ASP A 98 -1.12 17.30 3.82
C ASP A 98 -1.46 17.55 5.27
N GLU A 99 -2.15 16.62 5.89
CA GLU A 99 -2.45 16.74 7.31
C GLU A 99 -1.17 16.81 8.12
N GLY A 100 -0.20 16.01 7.77
CA GLY A 100 1.06 16.02 8.47
C GLY A 100 1.81 17.30 8.30
N LYS A 101 1.61 18.00 7.19
CA LYS A 101 2.28 19.25 6.95
C LYS A 101 1.60 20.43 7.55
N GLU A 102 0.35 20.26 7.87
CA GLU A 102 -0.40 21.32 8.33
C GLU A 102 0.01 21.69 9.67
N VAL A 103 0.83 22.32 10.00
CA VAL A 103 1.17 22.56 11.36
C VAL A 103 1.36 24.00 11.73
#